data_d6ffb8e0b793342a5dc1ad412afd0bac
#
_entry.id   d6ffb8e0b793342a5dc1ad412afd0bac
#
_cell.length_a   1.000
_cell.length_b   1.000
_cell.length_c   1.000
_cell.angle_alpha   90.00
_cell.angle_beta   90.00
_cell.angle_gamma   90.00
#
_symmetry.space_group_name_H-M   'P 1'
#
loop_
_entity.id
_entity.type
_entity.pdbx_description
1 polymer ?
#
loop_
_entity_poly.entity_id
_entity_poly.type
_entity_poly.pdbx_seq_one_letter_code
_entity_poly.pdbx_strand_id
1 'polypeptide(L)'
;MSRLLILLTFFLSLAAHAAQSIDPAIFMALERAQTAQAKGDYAAARKALNGAEAKAGSTEQALLWRSRGYLAWAEGNNRQALEWLDKAVASGKLDEQLLAGERLNLARLNLVEGRFAKVVSLLAKADQADEDVLQMLVQAYQGLGQHAKALPLAERYMQANPRADDIWLQFLVAGNAELKRYAAAERWQRQLLLRHPEQVKVWRQLAGLQQLAGAEDKALATLRTAHAKGLRFSEAELDNLVLLASAANQPWQGAKLLEGMLESGLLTSNGTRRERLGMLWWQARERGAAAKIYRELANQSGAAKFWMNVAQLELEQAHWQAGLDALKQAERAGAERRKVRAWRQWAEDELSFERERQVARAG
;
A
#
# COMPACT_ATOMS: atom_id res chain seq x y z
N MET A 1 25.74 0.54 -1.37
CA MET A 1 27.13 0.17 -1.65
C MET A 1 27.15 -0.87 -2.76
N SER A 2 27.33 -0.44 -4.01
CA SER A 2 27.76 -1.28 -5.14
C SER A 2 28.12 -0.34 -6.29
N ARG A 3 29.26 0.35 -6.14
CA ARG A 3 29.90 1.13 -7.20
C ARG A 3 30.72 0.26 -8.18
N LEU A 4 30.47 -1.05 -8.18
CA LEU A 4 31.42 -1.97 -8.80
C LEU A 4 30.73 -3.00 -9.70
N LEU A 5 29.94 -2.61 -10.71
CA LEU A 5 29.61 -3.56 -11.79
C LEU A 5 28.99 -2.90 -13.05
N ILE A 6 29.32 -1.63 -13.33
CA ILE A 6 29.00 -1.02 -14.64
C ILE A 6 30.27 -0.85 -15.49
N LEU A 7 31.28 -1.57 -15.15
CA LEU A 7 32.55 -1.57 -15.88
C LEU A 7 32.73 -2.90 -16.60
N LEU A 8 31.87 -3.30 -17.49
CA LEU A 8 32.28 -4.28 -18.48
C LEU A 8 31.13 -4.53 -19.45
N THR A 9 31.20 -3.90 -20.55
CA THR A 9 31.19 -4.51 -21.89
C THR A 9 31.19 -3.41 -22.91
N PHE A 10 32.21 -2.56 -22.86
CA PHE A 10 32.57 -1.73 -23.99
C PHE A 10 33.37 -2.59 -24.98
N PHE A 11 32.75 -3.64 -25.51
CA PHE A 11 33.24 -4.17 -26.75
C PHE A 11 32.90 -3.15 -27.85
N LEU A 12 33.92 -2.41 -28.28
CA LEU A 12 33.93 -1.84 -29.59
C LEU A 12 33.80 -2.97 -30.60
N SER A 13 32.58 -3.38 -30.89
CA SER A 13 32.28 -3.81 -32.23
C SER A 13 32.26 -2.55 -33.11
N LEU A 14 33.42 -1.98 -33.35
CA LEU A 14 33.67 -1.24 -34.57
C LEU A 14 33.43 -2.27 -35.67
N ALA A 15 32.16 -2.37 -36.06
CA ALA A 15 31.79 -3.16 -37.22
C ALA A 15 32.75 -2.73 -38.33
N ALA A 16 33.39 -3.69 -38.99
CA ALA A 16 34.44 -3.50 -39.98
C ALA A 16 34.07 -2.55 -41.12
N HIS A 17 32.82 -2.09 -41.20
CA HIS A 17 32.31 -1.12 -42.18
C HIS A 17 32.49 0.36 -41.74
N ALA A 18 32.61 0.68 -40.47
CA ALA A 18 32.86 2.05 -40.01
C ALA A 18 34.34 2.43 -40.01
N ALA A 19 35.22 1.44 -39.98
CA ALA A 19 36.69 1.68 -39.99
C ALA A 19 37.23 2.30 -41.32
N GLN A 20 36.46 2.23 -42.37
CA GLN A 20 36.90 2.78 -43.69
C GLN A 20 36.68 4.28 -43.87
N SER A 21 36.03 4.99 -42.96
CA SER A 21 35.67 6.41 -43.11
C SER A 21 36.16 7.35 -41.99
N ILE A 22 36.82 6.84 -40.96
CA ILE A 22 37.31 7.65 -39.84
C ILE A 22 38.77 8.06 -40.11
N ASP A 23 39.09 9.33 -39.85
CA ASP A 23 40.46 9.82 -39.92
C ASP A 23 41.39 8.96 -39.01
N PRO A 24 42.49 8.39 -39.54
CA PRO A 24 43.42 7.54 -38.79
C PRO A 24 43.95 8.20 -37.50
N ALA A 25 44.20 9.51 -37.52
CA ALA A 25 44.70 10.23 -36.36
C ALA A 25 43.62 10.26 -35.22
N ILE A 26 42.34 10.45 -35.59
CA ILE A 26 41.24 10.45 -34.65
C ILE A 26 41.02 9.04 -34.10
N PHE A 27 41.04 8.02 -34.99
CA PHE A 27 40.92 6.62 -34.55
C PHE A 27 41.98 6.26 -33.53
N MET A 28 43.25 6.59 -33.77
CA MET A 28 44.36 6.36 -32.86
C MET A 28 44.19 7.12 -31.50
N ALA A 29 43.64 8.33 -31.56
CA ALA A 29 43.38 9.10 -30.35
C ALA A 29 42.25 8.46 -29.50
N LEU A 30 41.19 7.97 -30.10
CA LEU A 30 40.10 7.26 -29.44
C LEU A 30 40.58 5.95 -28.81
N GLU A 31 41.39 5.16 -29.53
CA GLU A 31 41.97 3.91 -29.04
C GLU A 31 42.93 4.15 -27.85
N ARG A 32 43.83 5.15 -27.95
CA ARG A 32 44.71 5.54 -26.84
C ARG A 32 43.93 5.99 -25.60
N ALA A 33 42.92 6.79 -25.83
CA ALA A 33 42.07 7.24 -24.73
C ALA A 33 41.36 6.10 -24.01
N GLN A 34 40.78 5.17 -24.77
CA GLN A 34 40.12 3.96 -24.25
C GLN A 34 41.11 3.07 -23.48
N THR A 35 42.29 2.82 -24.04
CA THR A 35 43.33 2.02 -23.40
C THR A 35 43.80 2.64 -22.11
N ALA A 36 44.02 3.95 -22.07
CA ALA A 36 44.39 4.67 -20.88
C ALA A 36 43.31 4.66 -19.82
N GLN A 37 42.04 4.87 -20.23
CA GLN A 37 40.87 4.81 -19.33
C GLN A 37 40.72 3.42 -18.71
N ALA A 38 40.90 2.35 -19.47
CA ALA A 38 40.83 0.96 -18.97
C ALA A 38 41.91 0.67 -17.93
N LYS A 39 43.06 1.38 -17.99
CA LYS A 39 44.14 1.32 -17.01
C LYS A 39 43.94 2.26 -15.83
N GLY A 40 42.87 3.07 -15.81
CA GLY A 40 42.63 4.09 -14.81
C GLY A 40 43.47 5.37 -14.97
N ASP A 41 44.26 5.48 -16.07
CA ASP A 41 45.05 6.70 -16.40
C ASP A 41 44.17 7.71 -17.13
N TYR A 42 43.31 8.37 -16.38
CA TYR A 42 42.40 9.39 -16.91
C TYR A 42 43.12 10.62 -17.46
N ALA A 43 44.31 10.93 -16.91
CA ALA A 43 45.13 12.05 -17.39
C ALA A 43 45.66 11.80 -18.82
N ALA A 44 46.20 10.59 -19.08
CA ALA A 44 46.61 10.19 -20.41
C ALA A 44 45.43 10.10 -21.38
N ALA A 45 44.25 9.57 -20.96
CA ALA A 45 43.04 9.52 -21.74
C ALA A 45 42.59 10.92 -22.18
N ARG A 46 42.58 11.88 -21.24
CA ARG A 46 42.22 13.29 -21.49
C ARG A 46 43.19 13.94 -22.47
N LYS A 47 44.49 13.71 -22.28
CA LYS A 47 45.53 14.23 -23.22
C LYS A 47 45.30 13.72 -24.64
N ALA A 48 45.03 12.44 -24.81
CA ALA A 48 44.76 11.85 -26.11
C ALA A 48 43.53 12.48 -26.79
N LEU A 49 42.42 12.67 -26.07
CA LEU A 49 41.19 13.25 -26.59
C LEU A 49 41.31 14.77 -26.86
N ASN A 50 42.10 15.50 -26.10
CA ASN A 50 42.29 16.94 -26.29
C ASN A 50 43.20 17.25 -27.47
N GLY A 51 44.11 16.33 -27.81
CA GLY A 51 44.96 16.46 -28.98
C GLY A 51 44.29 16.07 -30.30
N ALA A 52 43.06 15.61 -30.27
CA ALA A 52 42.31 15.20 -31.48
C ALA A 52 41.32 16.29 -31.89
N GLU A 53 41.44 16.77 -33.12
CA GLU A 53 40.52 17.75 -33.73
C GLU A 53 39.75 17.07 -34.88
N ALA A 54 38.42 17.14 -34.85
CA ALA A 54 37.56 16.66 -35.89
C ALA A 54 36.81 17.81 -36.54
N LYS A 55 36.43 17.60 -37.83
CA LYS A 55 35.62 18.56 -38.55
C LYS A 55 34.27 18.75 -37.85
N ALA A 56 33.85 20.00 -37.72
CA ALA A 56 32.57 20.32 -37.08
C ALA A 56 31.40 19.62 -37.81
N GLY A 57 30.51 19.00 -37.06
CA GLY A 57 29.36 18.26 -37.56
C GLY A 57 29.67 16.90 -38.18
N SER A 58 30.88 16.39 -38.01
CA SER A 58 31.27 15.06 -38.53
C SER A 58 30.95 13.93 -37.53
N THR A 59 31.01 12.70 -37.99
CA THR A 59 30.90 11.49 -37.17
C THR A 59 32.03 11.41 -36.14
N GLU A 60 33.26 11.78 -36.55
CA GLU A 60 34.44 11.81 -35.69
C GLU A 60 34.24 12.77 -34.49
N GLN A 61 33.65 13.94 -34.76
CA GLN A 61 33.35 14.87 -33.67
C GLN A 61 32.35 14.26 -32.67
N ALA A 62 31.32 13.57 -33.13
CA ALA A 62 30.37 12.88 -32.28
C ALA A 62 31.05 11.76 -31.46
N LEU A 63 31.96 11.00 -32.06
CA LEU A 63 32.74 9.96 -31.37
C LEU A 63 33.70 10.56 -30.31
N LEU A 64 34.34 11.70 -30.59
CA LEU A 64 35.16 12.41 -29.63
C LEU A 64 34.31 12.93 -28.44
N TRP A 65 33.14 13.51 -28.70
CA TRP A 65 32.22 13.92 -27.62
C TRP A 65 31.78 12.73 -26.77
N ARG A 66 31.42 11.63 -27.41
CA ARG A 66 31.08 10.38 -26.74
C ARG A 66 32.19 9.91 -25.81
N SER A 67 33.44 9.83 -26.31
CA SER A 67 34.59 9.39 -25.51
C SER A 67 34.91 10.33 -24.36
N ARG A 68 34.80 11.66 -24.57
CA ARG A 68 34.94 12.67 -23.49
C ARG A 68 33.84 12.51 -22.44
N GLY A 69 32.63 12.19 -22.84
CA GLY A 69 31.52 11.94 -21.93
C GLY A 69 31.77 10.75 -21.02
N TYR A 70 32.23 9.63 -21.57
CA TYR A 70 32.56 8.44 -20.78
C TYR A 70 33.77 8.63 -19.88
N LEU A 71 34.76 9.37 -20.32
CA LEU A 71 35.91 9.74 -19.50
C LEU A 71 35.44 10.55 -18.29
N ALA A 72 34.63 11.59 -18.52
CA ALA A 72 34.09 12.41 -17.44
C ALA A 72 33.24 11.59 -16.46
N TRP A 73 32.48 10.62 -16.99
CA TRP A 73 31.68 9.70 -16.15
C TRP A 73 32.57 8.81 -15.28
N ALA A 74 33.64 8.24 -15.84
CA ALA A 74 34.61 7.44 -15.12
C ALA A 74 35.33 8.24 -14.03
N GLU A 75 35.57 9.53 -14.27
CA GLU A 75 36.13 10.47 -13.30
C GLU A 75 35.10 10.91 -12.22
N GLY A 76 33.84 10.49 -12.32
CA GLY A 76 32.77 10.87 -11.40
C GLY A 76 32.18 12.27 -11.66
N ASN A 77 32.53 12.90 -12.76
CA ASN A 77 32.01 14.20 -13.17
C ASN A 77 30.74 14.03 -14.03
N ASN A 78 29.63 13.66 -13.37
CA ASN A 78 28.35 13.39 -14.05
C ASN A 78 27.87 14.60 -14.87
N ARG A 79 28.06 15.81 -14.38
CA ARG A 79 27.63 17.03 -15.08
C ARG A 79 28.32 17.17 -16.44
N GLN A 80 29.62 17.02 -16.47
CA GLN A 80 30.40 17.11 -17.69
C GLN A 80 30.13 15.93 -18.62
N ALA A 81 29.93 14.72 -18.06
CA ALA A 81 29.52 13.55 -18.80
C ALA A 81 28.21 13.79 -19.56
N LEU A 82 27.19 14.33 -18.88
CA LEU A 82 25.91 14.70 -19.49
C LEU A 82 26.07 15.70 -20.63
N GLU A 83 26.90 16.74 -20.45
CA GLU A 83 27.13 17.76 -21.47
C GLU A 83 27.73 17.16 -22.76
N TRP A 84 28.71 16.27 -22.63
CA TRP A 84 29.36 15.64 -23.78
C TRP A 84 28.48 14.57 -24.44
N LEU A 85 27.84 13.70 -23.64
CA LEU A 85 26.97 12.65 -24.19
C LEU A 85 25.70 13.23 -24.84
N ASP A 86 25.13 14.30 -24.30
CA ASP A 86 24.02 15.02 -24.96
C ASP A 86 24.44 15.57 -26.33
N LYS A 87 25.64 16.19 -26.45
CA LYS A 87 26.18 16.66 -27.74
C LYS A 87 26.36 15.52 -28.72
N ALA A 88 26.90 14.38 -28.27
CA ALA A 88 27.11 13.21 -29.11
C ALA A 88 25.79 12.65 -29.64
N VAL A 89 24.80 12.44 -28.80
CA VAL A 89 23.48 11.92 -29.14
C VAL A 89 22.69 12.93 -29.99
N ALA A 90 22.72 14.22 -29.64
CA ALA A 90 22.01 15.26 -30.37
C ALA A 90 22.59 15.56 -31.76
N SER A 91 23.85 15.20 -32.03
CA SER A 91 24.49 15.41 -33.33
C SER A 91 23.79 14.65 -34.46
N GLY A 92 23.11 13.54 -34.16
CA GLY A 92 22.51 12.64 -35.14
C GLY A 92 23.55 11.96 -36.07
N LYS A 93 24.83 11.95 -35.69
CA LYS A 93 25.95 11.40 -36.47
C LYS A 93 26.41 10.02 -35.98
N LEU A 94 25.92 9.56 -34.87
CA LEU A 94 26.15 8.18 -34.42
C LEU A 94 25.28 7.22 -35.24
N ASP A 95 25.82 6.05 -35.57
CA ASP A 95 25.00 5.01 -36.21
C ASP A 95 23.85 4.57 -35.33
N GLU A 96 22.82 3.98 -35.93
CA GLU A 96 21.57 3.70 -35.21
C GLU A 96 21.73 2.69 -34.04
N GLN A 97 22.60 1.68 -34.27
CA GLN A 97 22.90 0.69 -33.20
C GLN A 97 23.58 1.33 -32.01
N LEU A 98 24.59 2.16 -32.28
CA LEU A 98 25.33 2.88 -31.26
C LEU A 98 24.43 3.91 -30.57
N LEU A 99 23.61 4.62 -31.32
CA LEU A 99 22.69 5.64 -30.82
C LEU A 99 21.66 5.09 -29.86
N ALA A 100 21.14 3.89 -30.06
CA ALA A 100 20.21 3.24 -29.17
C ALA A 100 20.85 2.98 -27.78
N GLY A 101 22.06 2.40 -27.77
CA GLY A 101 22.82 2.18 -26.53
C GLY A 101 23.20 3.48 -25.81
N GLU A 102 23.59 4.52 -26.57
CA GLU A 102 23.93 5.83 -26.00
C GLU A 102 22.72 6.53 -25.36
N ARG A 103 21.54 6.42 -25.96
CA ARG A 103 20.29 6.93 -25.36
C ARG A 103 19.99 6.24 -24.03
N LEU A 104 20.20 4.94 -23.92
CA LEU A 104 20.02 4.20 -22.66
C LEU A 104 21.01 4.67 -21.59
N ASN A 105 22.30 4.78 -21.94
CA ASN A 105 23.33 5.23 -21.01
C ASN A 105 23.11 6.67 -20.56
N LEU A 106 22.73 7.55 -21.48
CA LEU A 106 22.39 8.94 -21.19
C LEU A 106 21.12 9.01 -20.30
N ALA A 107 20.15 8.15 -20.54
CA ALA A 107 18.94 8.06 -19.70
C ALA A 107 19.31 7.62 -18.27
N ARG A 108 20.16 6.59 -18.10
CA ARG A 108 20.65 6.16 -16.76
C ARG A 108 21.33 7.30 -16.01
N LEU A 109 22.21 8.04 -16.68
CA LEU A 109 22.92 9.16 -16.06
C LEU A 109 21.96 10.30 -15.68
N ASN A 110 20.99 10.63 -16.56
CA ASN A 110 19.94 11.61 -16.27
C ASN A 110 19.03 11.18 -15.11
N LEU A 111 18.79 9.87 -14.97
CA LEU A 111 17.99 9.31 -13.87
C LEU A 111 18.71 9.53 -12.52
N VAL A 112 20.00 9.25 -12.47
CA VAL A 112 20.85 9.48 -11.26
C VAL A 112 20.86 10.96 -10.85
N GLU A 113 20.88 11.85 -11.83
CA GLU A 113 20.87 13.30 -11.61
C GLU A 113 19.46 13.90 -11.41
N GLY A 114 18.41 13.05 -11.34
CA GLY A 114 17.05 13.50 -11.12
C GLY A 114 16.42 14.25 -12.29
N ARG A 115 16.99 14.18 -13.49
CA ARG A 115 16.50 14.85 -14.71
C ARG A 115 15.43 14.00 -15.41
N PHE A 116 14.36 13.68 -14.69
CA PHE A 116 13.35 12.70 -15.08
C PHE A 116 12.66 13.00 -16.44
N ALA A 117 12.36 14.28 -16.72
CA ALA A 117 11.76 14.66 -17.99
C ALA A 117 12.67 14.32 -19.21
N LYS A 118 13.99 14.45 -19.02
CA LYS A 118 14.97 14.09 -20.06
C LYS A 118 15.01 12.57 -20.26
N VAL A 119 14.93 11.78 -19.19
CA VAL A 119 14.84 10.31 -19.28
C VAL A 119 13.65 9.90 -20.15
N VAL A 120 12.46 10.44 -19.86
CA VAL A 120 11.25 10.15 -20.64
C VAL A 120 11.44 10.52 -22.11
N SER A 121 12.05 11.69 -22.42
CA SER A 121 12.27 12.11 -23.82
C SER A 121 13.27 11.22 -24.55
N LEU A 122 14.34 10.77 -23.89
CA LEU A 122 15.36 9.90 -24.46
C LEU A 122 14.81 8.50 -24.78
N LEU A 123 13.91 7.99 -23.93
CA LEU A 123 13.34 6.65 -24.04
C LEU A 123 11.98 6.61 -24.76
N ALA A 124 11.49 7.73 -25.27
CA ALA A 124 10.17 7.82 -25.92
C ALA A 124 10.00 6.86 -27.11
N LYS A 125 11.08 6.51 -27.81
CA LYS A 125 11.11 5.59 -28.96
C LYS A 125 11.82 4.26 -28.66
N ALA A 126 12.24 4.04 -27.41
CA ALA A 126 12.89 2.80 -27.02
C ALA A 126 11.88 1.64 -26.96
N ASP A 127 12.40 0.43 -27.14
CA ASP A 127 11.56 -0.76 -26.97
C ASP A 127 11.07 -0.88 -25.52
N GLN A 128 9.78 -0.71 -25.33
CA GLN A 128 9.15 -0.84 -24.03
C GLN A 128 8.95 -2.30 -23.57
N ALA A 129 9.43 -3.29 -24.35
CA ALA A 129 9.56 -4.67 -23.88
C ALA A 129 10.90 -4.88 -23.13
N ASP A 130 11.86 -3.98 -23.31
CA ASP A 130 13.13 -3.99 -22.58
C ASP A 130 12.88 -3.65 -21.10
N GLU A 131 13.34 -4.54 -20.22
CA GLU A 131 13.14 -4.41 -18.76
C GLU A 131 13.83 -3.18 -18.17
N ASP A 132 15.04 -2.86 -18.63
CA ASP A 132 15.79 -1.68 -18.20
C ASP A 132 15.05 -0.40 -18.59
N VAL A 133 14.48 -0.37 -19.82
CA VAL A 133 13.65 0.75 -20.29
C VAL A 133 12.41 0.91 -19.44
N LEU A 134 11.70 -0.18 -19.13
CA LEU A 134 10.52 -0.15 -18.26
C LEU A 134 10.87 0.39 -16.88
N GLN A 135 11.94 -0.11 -16.25
CA GLN A 135 12.37 0.34 -14.93
C GLN A 135 12.71 1.82 -14.90
N MET A 136 13.51 2.30 -15.88
CA MET A 136 13.89 3.71 -15.97
C MET A 136 12.69 4.63 -16.21
N LEU A 137 11.75 4.23 -17.06
CA LEU A 137 10.54 5.01 -17.32
C LEU A 137 9.62 5.07 -16.08
N VAL A 138 9.45 3.95 -15.36
CA VAL A 138 8.68 3.93 -14.11
C VAL A 138 9.29 4.87 -13.09
N GLN A 139 10.60 4.80 -12.87
CA GLN A 139 11.30 5.69 -11.93
C GLN A 139 11.21 7.16 -12.36
N ALA A 140 11.35 7.44 -13.67
CA ALA A 140 11.25 8.80 -14.18
C ALA A 140 9.83 9.37 -14.02
N TYR A 141 8.79 8.61 -14.35
CA TYR A 141 7.41 9.05 -14.14
C TYR A 141 7.05 9.19 -12.67
N GLN A 142 7.60 8.32 -11.80
CA GLN A 142 7.45 8.46 -10.35
C GLN A 142 8.10 9.76 -9.85
N GLY A 143 9.33 10.05 -10.28
CA GLY A 143 10.02 11.30 -9.93
C GLY A 143 9.32 12.56 -10.44
N LEU A 144 8.52 12.45 -11.51
CA LEU A 144 7.67 13.52 -12.06
C LEU A 144 6.29 13.60 -11.39
N GLY A 145 5.95 12.70 -10.45
CA GLY A 145 4.61 12.61 -9.86
C GLY A 145 3.52 12.14 -10.83
N GLN A 146 3.92 11.56 -11.97
CA GLN A 146 3.00 11.10 -13.02
C GLN A 146 2.62 9.61 -12.85
N HIS A 147 2.07 9.26 -11.66
CA HIS A 147 1.75 7.89 -11.28
C HIS A 147 0.84 7.18 -12.30
N ALA A 148 -0.11 7.89 -12.89
CA ALA A 148 -1.00 7.33 -13.91
C ALA A 148 -0.26 6.79 -15.15
N LYS A 149 0.93 7.34 -15.47
CA LYS A 149 1.77 6.86 -16.58
C LYS A 149 2.75 5.77 -16.14
N ALA A 150 3.21 5.82 -14.89
CA ALA A 150 4.13 4.83 -14.35
C ALA A 150 3.46 3.47 -14.13
N LEU A 151 2.22 3.43 -13.66
CA LEU A 151 1.53 2.20 -13.29
C LEU A 151 1.41 1.17 -14.43
N PRO A 152 0.97 1.52 -15.66
CA PRO A 152 0.89 0.53 -16.73
C PRO A 152 2.26 -0.10 -17.09
N LEU A 153 3.34 0.69 -16.98
CA LEU A 153 4.70 0.20 -17.23
C LEU A 153 5.17 -0.74 -16.12
N ALA A 154 4.88 -0.39 -14.88
CA ALA A 154 5.17 -1.25 -13.72
C ALA A 154 4.36 -2.56 -13.77
N GLU A 155 3.09 -2.51 -14.22
CA GLU A 155 2.27 -3.71 -14.42
C GLU A 155 2.88 -4.62 -15.50
N ARG A 156 3.33 -4.07 -16.62
CA ARG A 156 4.04 -4.83 -17.67
C ARG A 156 5.32 -5.46 -17.16
N TYR A 157 6.13 -4.68 -16.40
CA TYR A 157 7.33 -5.20 -15.77
C TYR A 157 7.03 -6.39 -14.83
N MET A 158 6.01 -6.27 -13.99
CA MET A 158 5.61 -7.36 -13.07
C MET A 158 5.03 -8.58 -13.80
N GLN A 159 4.38 -8.39 -14.95
CA GLN A 159 3.91 -9.51 -15.78
C GLN A 159 5.06 -10.31 -16.38
N ALA A 160 6.12 -9.63 -16.82
CA ALA A 160 7.34 -10.27 -17.33
C ALA A 160 8.17 -10.88 -16.19
N ASN A 161 8.15 -10.26 -14.99
CA ASN A 161 8.96 -10.60 -13.84
C ASN A 161 8.11 -10.90 -12.59
N PRO A 162 7.33 -12.01 -12.55
CA PRO A 162 6.42 -12.30 -11.42
C PRO A 162 7.14 -12.49 -10.08
N ARG A 163 8.46 -12.70 -10.07
CA ARG A 163 9.29 -12.86 -8.87
C ARG A 163 10.12 -11.61 -8.54
N ALA A 164 9.90 -10.50 -9.23
CA ALA A 164 10.58 -9.24 -8.91
C ALA A 164 10.35 -8.83 -7.45
N ASP A 165 11.21 -7.95 -6.95
CA ASP A 165 11.17 -7.50 -5.56
C ASP A 165 9.84 -6.89 -5.15
N ASP A 166 9.47 -7.03 -3.89
CA ASP A 166 8.21 -6.54 -3.32
C ASP A 166 8.01 -5.03 -3.49
N ILE A 167 9.08 -4.29 -3.71
CA ILE A 167 9.02 -2.85 -3.97
C ILE A 167 8.11 -2.51 -5.17
N TRP A 168 8.08 -3.37 -6.18
CA TRP A 168 7.21 -3.23 -7.35
C TRP A 168 5.74 -3.44 -6.99
N LEU A 169 5.45 -4.48 -6.21
CA LEU A 169 4.10 -4.72 -5.71
C LEU A 169 3.62 -3.58 -4.81
N GLN A 170 4.49 -3.10 -3.92
CA GLN A 170 4.19 -1.96 -3.04
C GLN A 170 3.93 -0.69 -3.84
N PHE A 171 4.72 -0.42 -4.88
CA PHE A 171 4.52 0.69 -5.79
C PHE A 171 3.15 0.61 -6.49
N LEU A 172 2.79 -0.57 -7.02
CA LEU A 172 1.51 -0.80 -7.68
C LEU A 172 0.33 -0.67 -6.72
N VAL A 173 0.47 -1.14 -5.48
CA VAL A 173 -0.55 -0.95 -4.44
C VAL A 173 -0.74 0.53 -4.14
N ALA A 174 0.35 1.23 -3.79
CA ALA A 174 0.29 2.63 -3.38
C ALA A 174 -0.24 3.54 -4.50
N GLY A 175 0.31 3.42 -5.72
CA GLY A 175 -0.09 4.24 -6.84
C GLY A 175 -1.54 4.01 -7.29
N ASN A 176 -2.03 2.76 -7.26
CA ASN A 176 -3.45 2.49 -7.54
C ASN A 176 -4.35 3.02 -6.43
N ALA A 177 -3.95 2.92 -5.16
CA ALA A 177 -4.70 3.46 -4.02
C ALA A 177 -4.80 5.00 -4.10
N GLU A 178 -3.70 5.69 -4.42
CA GLU A 178 -3.66 7.15 -4.62
C GLU A 178 -4.63 7.60 -5.72
N LEU A 179 -4.69 6.86 -6.82
CA LEU A 179 -5.64 7.09 -7.90
C LEU A 179 -7.05 6.56 -7.60
N LYS A 180 -7.33 6.12 -6.37
CA LYS A 180 -8.61 5.54 -5.91
C LYS A 180 -9.05 4.32 -6.72
N ARG A 181 -8.12 3.63 -7.36
CA ARG A 181 -8.33 2.37 -8.09
C ARG A 181 -8.22 1.18 -7.13
N TYR A 182 -9.09 1.18 -6.09
CA TYR A 182 -8.98 0.25 -4.96
C TYR A 182 -9.02 -1.22 -5.37
N ALA A 183 -9.81 -1.60 -6.36
CA ALA A 183 -9.85 -2.97 -6.86
C ALA A 183 -8.51 -3.43 -7.47
N ALA A 184 -7.80 -2.54 -8.15
CA ALA A 184 -6.46 -2.83 -8.67
C ALA A 184 -5.43 -2.90 -7.53
N ALA A 185 -5.49 -1.97 -6.58
CA ALA A 185 -4.63 -1.98 -5.40
C ALA A 185 -4.82 -3.26 -4.58
N GLU A 186 -6.08 -3.69 -4.35
CA GLU A 186 -6.41 -4.95 -3.68
C GLU A 186 -5.80 -6.16 -4.39
N ARG A 187 -5.88 -6.22 -5.71
CA ARG A 187 -5.30 -7.33 -6.50
C ARG A 187 -3.79 -7.45 -6.28
N TRP A 188 -3.06 -6.34 -6.30
CA TRP A 188 -1.62 -6.32 -6.04
C TRP A 188 -1.27 -6.59 -4.57
N GLN A 189 -2.08 -6.09 -3.65
CA GLN A 189 -1.92 -6.37 -2.22
C GLN A 189 -2.12 -7.86 -1.90
N ARG A 190 -3.01 -8.56 -2.63
CA ARG A 190 -3.16 -10.01 -2.52
C ARG A 190 -1.92 -10.77 -2.97
N GLN A 191 -1.17 -10.25 -3.96
CA GLN A 191 0.12 -10.85 -4.34
C GLN A 191 1.16 -10.70 -3.22
N LEU A 192 1.20 -9.53 -2.55
CA LEU A 192 2.04 -9.36 -1.36
C LEU A 192 1.61 -10.32 -0.23
N LEU A 193 0.32 -10.51 -0.04
CA LEU A 193 -0.19 -11.43 0.97
C LEU A 193 0.19 -12.89 0.68
N LEU A 194 0.21 -13.29 -0.58
CA LEU A 194 0.67 -14.64 -0.98
C LEU A 194 2.15 -14.85 -0.68
N ARG A 195 2.97 -13.78 -0.77
CA ARG A 195 4.40 -13.84 -0.44
C ARG A 195 4.67 -13.81 1.07
N HIS A 196 3.83 -13.10 1.84
CA HIS A 196 4.02 -12.82 3.26
C HIS A 196 2.75 -13.10 4.09
N PRO A 197 2.24 -14.35 4.06
CA PRO A 197 0.99 -14.70 4.74
C PRO A 197 1.08 -14.61 6.27
N GLU A 198 2.29 -14.59 6.83
CA GLU A 198 2.56 -14.49 8.26
C GLU A 198 2.59 -13.05 8.79
N GLN A 199 2.63 -12.06 7.89
CA GLN A 199 2.77 -10.65 8.29
C GLN A 199 1.42 -9.98 8.50
N VAL A 200 1.03 -9.73 9.74
CA VAL A 200 -0.21 -9.01 10.13
C VAL A 200 -0.37 -7.68 9.39
N LYS A 201 0.73 -6.96 9.18
CA LYS A 201 0.73 -5.68 8.44
C LYS A 201 0.12 -5.82 7.04
N VAL A 202 0.46 -6.90 6.33
CA VAL A 202 -0.02 -7.12 4.95
C VAL A 202 -1.53 -7.39 4.93
N TRP A 203 -2.05 -8.15 5.90
CA TRP A 203 -3.48 -8.39 6.08
C TRP A 203 -4.23 -7.09 6.39
N ARG A 204 -3.68 -6.25 7.29
CA ARG A 204 -4.28 -4.95 7.63
C ARG A 204 -4.34 -4.00 6.45
N GLN A 205 -3.28 -3.96 5.65
CA GLN A 205 -3.26 -3.16 4.42
C GLN A 205 -4.34 -3.62 3.43
N LEU A 206 -4.51 -4.94 3.27
CA LEU A 206 -5.57 -5.50 2.42
C LEU A 206 -6.95 -5.09 2.93
N ALA A 207 -7.21 -5.28 4.23
CA ALA A 207 -8.48 -4.87 4.84
C ALA A 207 -8.73 -3.36 4.72
N GLY A 208 -7.70 -2.53 4.90
CA GLY A 208 -7.79 -1.10 4.71
C GLY A 208 -8.18 -0.69 3.28
N LEU A 209 -7.61 -1.33 2.26
CA LEU A 209 -8.01 -1.11 0.87
C LEU A 209 -9.47 -1.50 0.62
N GLN A 210 -9.93 -2.60 1.23
CA GLN A 210 -11.33 -3.06 1.13
C GLN A 210 -12.29 -2.07 1.80
N GLN A 211 -11.91 -1.50 2.96
CA GLN A 211 -12.68 -0.44 3.61
C GLN A 211 -12.75 0.83 2.75
N LEU A 212 -11.63 1.26 2.17
CA LEU A 212 -11.59 2.41 1.25
C LEU A 212 -12.46 2.17 -0.01
N ALA A 213 -12.66 0.92 -0.39
CA ALA A 213 -13.54 0.53 -1.48
C ALA A 213 -15.02 0.40 -1.04
N GLY A 214 -15.36 0.64 0.24
CA GLY A 214 -16.71 0.47 0.80
C GLY A 214 -17.12 -1.00 0.95
N ALA A 215 -16.15 -1.91 1.11
CA ALA A 215 -16.38 -3.36 1.22
C ALA A 215 -16.02 -3.86 2.63
N GLU A 216 -16.73 -3.34 3.64
CA GLU A 216 -16.50 -3.62 5.06
C GLU A 216 -16.65 -5.12 5.39
N ASP A 217 -17.54 -5.82 4.71
CA ASP A 217 -17.75 -7.25 4.82
C ASP A 217 -16.50 -8.05 4.43
N LYS A 218 -15.85 -7.66 3.33
CA LYS A 218 -14.59 -8.26 2.88
C LYS A 218 -13.44 -7.94 3.83
N ALA A 219 -13.36 -6.70 4.30
CA ALA A 219 -12.35 -6.28 5.26
C ALA A 219 -12.46 -7.07 6.57
N LEU A 220 -13.67 -7.24 7.08
CA LEU A 220 -13.96 -8.07 8.24
C LEU A 220 -13.53 -9.52 8.01
N ALA A 221 -13.93 -10.12 6.89
CA ALA A 221 -13.55 -11.50 6.54
C ALA A 221 -12.02 -11.66 6.44
N THR A 222 -11.33 -10.67 5.86
CA THR A 222 -9.86 -10.65 5.74
C THR A 222 -9.20 -10.69 7.11
N LEU A 223 -9.57 -9.78 8.03
CA LEU A 223 -8.95 -9.71 9.36
C LEU A 223 -9.36 -10.89 10.25
N ARG A 224 -10.61 -11.37 10.16
CA ARG A 224 -11.02 -12.59 10.85
C ARG A 224 -10.21 -13.81 10.42
N THR A 225 -9.93 -13.92 9.12
CA THR A 225 -9.09 -15.01 8.59
C THR A 225 -7.68 -14.92 9.14
N ALA A 226 -7.09 -13.72 9.20
CA ALA A 226 -5.77 -13.50 9.79
C ALA A 226 -5.76 -13.89 11.28
N HIS A 227 -6.77 -13.48 12.04
CA HIS A 227 -6.91 -13.82 13.45
C HIS A 227 -7.09 -15.33 13.67
N ALA A 228 -7.95 -15.98 12.88
CA ALA A 228 -8.18 -17.44 12.93
C ALA A 228 -6.92 -18.26 12.56
N LYS A 229 -6.01 -17.71 11.77
CA LYS A 229 -4.68 -18.28 11.48
C LYS A 229 -3.69 -18.14 12.65
N GLY A 230 -4.09 -17.55 13.76
CA GLY A 230 -3.25 -17.34 14.94
C GLY A 230 -2.25 -16.18 14.82
N LEU A 231 -2.44 -15.28 13.86
CA LEU A 231 -1.60 -14.09 13.77
C LEU A 231 -1.84 -13.19 14.99
N ARG A 232 -0.76 -12.66 15.55
CA ARG A 232 -0.82 -11.84 16.77
C ARG A 232 -1.29 -10.42 16.44
N PHE A 233 -2.39 -10.03 17.07
CA PHE A 233 -2.95 -8.70 17.04
C PHE A 233 -2.74 -8.03 18.40
N SER A 234 -2.50 -6.73 18.41
CA SER A 234 -2.56 -5.91 19.62
C SER A 234 -4.02 -5.76 20.08
N GLU A 235 -4.25 -5.41 21.35
CA GLU A 235 -5.61 -5.14 21.86
C GLU A 235 -6.34 -4.07 21.02
N ALA A 236 -5.66 -3.02 20.61
CA ALA A 236 -6.25 -2.00 19.74
C ALA A 236 -6.70 -2.54 18.38
N GLU A 237 -5.95 -3.47 17.80
CA GLU A 237 -6.31 -4.12 16.54
C GLU A 237 -7.48 -5.09 16.70
N LEU A 238 -7.56 -5.78 17.82
CA LEU A 238 -8.70 -6.63 18.18
C LEU A 238 -9.97 -5.80 18.41
N ASP A 239 -9.86 -4.67 19.11
CA ASP A 239 -10.96 -3.72 19.26
C ASP A 239 -11.45 -3.19 17.90
N ASN A 240 -10.52 -2.86 16.97
CA ASN A 240 -10.86 -2.44 15.62
C ASN A 240 -11.54 -3.56 14.80
N LEU A 241 -11.14 -4.81 14.97
CA LEU A 241 -11.80 -5.95 14.33
C LEU A 241 -13.27 -6.07 14.78
N VAL A 242 -13.55 -5.85 16.07
CA VAL A 242 -14.92 -5.83 16.59
C VAL A 242 -15.71 -4.63 16.05
N LEU A 243 -15.10 -3.44 15.97
CA LEU A 243 -15.74 -2.26 15.39
C LEU A 243 -16.07 -2.45 13.91
N LEU A 244 -15.18 -3.11 13.17
CA LEU A 244 -15.39 -3.42 11.76
C LEU A 244 -16.59 -4.36 11.56
N ALA A 245 -16.84 -5.28 12.48
CA ALA A 245 -18.04 -6.12 12.43
C ALA A 245 -19.33 -5.29 12.56
N SER A 246 -19.32 -4.24 13.37
CA SER A 246 -20.45 -3.30 13.46
C SER A 246 -20.61 -2.49 12.16
N ALA A 247 -19.51 -2.00 11.60
CA ALA A 247 -19.52 -1.26 10.34
C ALA A 247 -20.02 -2.12 9.17
N ALA A 248 -19.66 -3.42 9.16
CA ALA A 248 -20.15 -4.41 8.20
C ALA A 248 -21.61 -4.87 8.45
N ASN A 249 -22.31 -4.24 9.40
CA ASN A 249 -23.67 -4.62 9.81
C ASN A 249 -23.80 -6.11 10.24
N GLN A 250 -22.77 -6.63 10.91
CA GLN A 250 -22.68 -8.00 11.41
C GLN A 250 -22.53 -8.04 12.94
N PRO A 251 -23.50 -7.48 13.72
CA PRO A 251 -23.37 -7.32 15.15
C PRO A 251 -23.22 -8.65 15.90
N TRP A 252 -23.88 -9.72 15.45
CA TRP A 252 -23.74 -11.05 16.01
C TRP A 252 -22.28 -11.56 15.93
N GLN A 253 -21.64 -11.37 14.77
CA GLN A 253 -20.24 -11.75 14.57
C GLN A 253 -19.32 -10.92 15.47
N GLY A 254 -19.59 -9.61 15.59
CA GLY A 254 -18.87 -8.71 16.48
C GLY A 254 -18.97 -9.13 17.94
N ALA A 255 -20.18 -9.50 18.39
CA ALA A 255 -20.45 -9.98 19.74
C ALA A 255 -19.68 -11.28 20.03
N LYS A 256 -19.76 -12.26 19.13
CA LYS A 256 -19.04 -13.54 19.27
C LYS A 256 -17.50 -13.36 19.31
N LEU A 257 -16.97 -12.47 18.45
CA LEU A 257 -15.54 -12.15 18.47
C LEU A 257 -15.13 -11.53 19.82
N LEU A 258 -15.87 -10.50 20.28
CA LEU A 258 -15.55 -9.80 21.51
C LEU A 258 -15.69 -10.70 22.74
N GLU A 259 -16.76 -11.50 22.80
CA GLU A 259 -17.00 -12.46 23.87
C GLU A 259 -15.84 -13.47 23.98
N GLY A 260 -15.49 -14.12 22.86
CA GLY A 260 -14.39 -15.08 22.85
C GLY A 260 -13.02 -14.48 23.18
N MET A 261 -12.76 -13.22 22.76
CA MET A 261 -11.53 -12.51 23.10
C MET A 261 -11.46 -12.14 24.59
N LEU A 262 -12.59 -11.80 25.22
CA LEU A 262 -12.67 -11.53 26.65
C LEU A 262 -12.53 -12.82 27.47
N GLU A 263 -13.18 -13.89 27.05
CA GLU A 263 -13.13 -15.21 27.73
C GLU A 263 -11.74 -15.85 27.65
N SER A 264 -11.06 -15.72 26.52
CA SER A 264 -9.69 -16.23 26.33
C SER A 264 -8.60 -15.35 26.93
N GLY A 265 -8.94 -14.15 27.44
CA GLY A 265 -7.96 -13.20 27.95
C GLY A 265 -7.13 -12.48 26.90
N LEU A 266 -7.46 -12.61 25.61
CA LEU A 266 -6.82 -11.85 24.53
C LEU A 266 -7.13 -10.35 24.61
N LEU A 267 -8.28 -9.99 25.17
CA LEU A 267 -8.65 -8.63 25.52
C LEU A 267 -8.89 -8.52 27.04
N THR A 268 -8.29 -7.50 27.64
CA THR A 268 -8.57 -7.16 29.03
C THR A 268 -10.03 -6.73 29.17
N SER A 269 -10.76 -7.37 30.11
CA SER A 269 -12.15 -7.02 30.40
C SER A 269 -12.21 -5.66 31.09
N ASN A 270 -13.01 -4.73 30.57
CA ASN A 270 -13.31 -3.44 31.17
C ASN A 270 -14.75 -3.00 30.86
N GLY A 271 -15.23 -1.98 31.55
CA GLY A 271 -16.61 -1.50 31.41
C GLY A 271 -16.97 -1.11 29.95
N THR A 272 -16.05 -0.48 29.23
CA THR A 272 -16.29 -0.06 27.82
C THR A 272 -16.47 -1.26 26.90
N ARG A 273 -15.63 -2.27 26.99
CA ARG A 273 -15.72 -3.49 26.17
C ARG A 273 -16.98 -4.30 26.53
N ARG A 274 -17.31 -4.37 27.81
CA ARG A 274 -18.54 -5.05 28.26
C ARG A 274 -19.80 -4.30 27.79
N GLU A 275 -19.83 -2.98 27.89
CA GLU A 275 -20.94 -2.18 27.36
C GLU A 275 -21.08 -2.37 25.85
N ARG A 276 -19.96 -2.40 25.09
CA ARG A 276 -19.96 -2.73 23.65
C ARG A 276 -20.50 -4.13 23.38
N LEU A 277 -20.13 -5.13 24.17
CA LEU A 277 -20.64 -6.49 24.04
C LEU A 277 -22.17 -6.53 24.22
N GLY A 278 -22.67 -5.88 25.26
CA GLY A 278 -24.12 -5.75 25.49
C GLY A 278 -24.83 -5.08 24.33
N MET A 279 -24.26 -4.00 23.79
CA MET A 279 -24.82 -3.31 22.62
C MET A 279 -24.83 -4.18 21.37
N LEU A 280 -23.76 -4.92 21.11
CA LEU A 280 -23.67 -5.84 19.95
C LEU A 280 -24.70 -6.96 20.03
N TRP A 281 -24.88 -7.57 21.21
CA TRP A 281 -25.91 -8.57 21.43
C TRP A 281 -27.31 -7.99 21.22
N TRP A 282 -27.55 -6.76 21.69
CA TRP A 282 -28.83 -6.08 21.46
C TRP A 282 -29.10 -5.83 19.98
N GLN A 283 -28.12 -5.28 19.26
CA GLN A 283 -28.21 -5.09 17.79
C GLN A 283 -28.43 -6.42 17.04
N ALA A 284 -27.84 -7.50 17.52
CA ALA A 284 -28.03 -8.85 17.00
C ALA A 284 -29.40 -9.46 17.37
N ARG A 285 -30.26 -8.73 18.11
CA ARG A 285 -31.55 -9.18 18.65
C ARG A 285 -31.45 -10.32 19.67
N GLU A 286 -30.27 -10.58 20.20
CA GLU A 286 -30.02 -11.52 21.29
C GLU A 286 -30.28 -10.83 22.65
N ARG A 287 -31.57 -10.50 22.89
CA ARG A 287 -32.01 -9.65 24.00
C ARG A 287 -31.65 -10.24 25.36
N GLY A 288 -31.76 -11.56 25.51
CA GLY A 288 -31.39 -12.24 26.74
C GLY A 288 -29.92 -12.12 27.08
N ALA A 289 -29.03 -12.30 26.10
CA ALA A 289 -27.59 -12.12 26.26
C ALA A 289 -27.25 -10.65 26.59
N ALA A 290 -27.85 -9.70 25.90
CA ALA A 290 -27.68 -8.28 26.16
C ALA A 290 -28.14 -7.91 27.59
N ALA A 291 -29.31 -8.36 28.02
CA ALA A 291 -29.85 -8.10 29.34
C ALA A 291 -28.96 -8.65 30.46
N LYS A 292 -28.35 -9.82 30.24
CA LYS A 292 -27.39 -10.40 31.19
C LYS A 292 -26.17 -9.48 31.38
N ILE A 293 -25.56 -9.05 30.26
CA ILE A 293 -24.37 -8.17 30.28
C ILE A 293 -24.71 -6.82 30.96
N TYR A 294 -25.82 -6.19 30.60
CA TYR A 294 -26.20 -4.92 31.22
C TYR A 294 -26.56 -5.05 32.67
N ARG A 295 -27.14 -6.19 33.13
CA ARG A 295 -27.40 -6.45 34.55
C ARG A 295 -26.10 -6.58 35.34
N GLU A 296 -25.10 -7.25 34.79
CA GLU A 296 -23.78 -7.33 35.42
C GLU A 296 -23.12 -5.95 35.52
N LEU A 297 -23.18 -5.15 34.45
CA LEU A 297 -22.66 -3.77 34.45
C LEU A 297 -23.42 -2.88 35.46
N ALA A 298 -24.73 -3.02 35.56
CA ALA A 298 -25.58 -2.29 36.50
C ALA A 298 -25.21 -2.61 37.95
N ASN A 299 -25.01 -3.90 38.26
CA ASN A 299 -24.63 -4.35 39.59
C ASN A 299 -23.21 -3.87 39.98
N GLN A 300 -22.28 -3.84 39.04
CA GLN A 300 -20.89 -3.43 39.30
C GLN A 300 -20.73 -1.92 39.44
N SER A 301 -21.44 -1.14 38.62
CA SER A 301 -21.26 0.32 38.55
C SER A 301 -22.29 1.11 39.34
N GLY A 302 -23.43 0.52 39.69
CA GLY A 302 -24.58 1.22 40.27
C GLY A 302 -25.24 2.22 39.32
N ALA A 303 -24.84 2.27 38.03
CA ALA A 303 -25.30 3.30 37.12
C ALA A 303 -26.72 3.04 36.60
N ALA A 304 -27.58 4.04 36.76
CA ALA A 304 -28.98 4.00 36.33
C ALA A 304 -29.18 3.65 34.86
N LYS A 305 -28.28 4.09 34.00
CA LYS A 305 -28.35 3.82 32.54
C LYS A 305 -28.42 2.32 32.22
N PHE A 306 -27.67 1.51 32.93
CA PHE A 306 -27.63 0.07 32.66
C PHE A 306 -28.88 -0.62 33.17
N TRP A 307 -29.44 -0.22 34.32
CA TRP A 307 -30.74 -0.69 34.78
C TRP A 307 -31.87 -0.32 33.81
N MET A 308 -31.82 0.87 33.23
CA MET A 308 -32.76 1.26 32.16
C MET A 308 -32.64 0.38 30.92
N ASN A 309 -31.40 0.03 30.51
CA ASN A 309 -31.19 -0.90 29.39
C ASN A 309 -31.73 -2.30 29.69
N VAL A 310 -31.52 -2.81 30.93
CA VAL A 310 -32.13 -4.09 31.38
C VAL A 310 -33.64 -4.00 31.31
N ALA A 311 -34.23 -2.95 31.85
CA ALA A 311 -35.69 -2.77 31.83
C ALA A 311 -36.22 -2.78 30.40
N GLN A 312 -35.61 -2.05 29.51
CA GLN A 312 -36.02 -2.01 28.11
C GLN A 312 -35.98 -3.40 27.45
N LEU A 313 -34.88 -4.12 27.63
CA LEU A 313 -34.69 -5.45 27.04
C LEU A 313 -35.67 -6.49 27.61
N GLU A 314 -35.98 -6.43 28.89
CA GLU A 314 -36.97 -7.33 29.48
C GLU A 314 -38.39 -7.01 28.98
N LEU A 315 -38.74 -5.72 28.90
CA LEU A 315 -40.04 -5.27 28.39
C LEU A 315 -40.22 -5.60 26.89
N GLU A 316 -39.17 -5.47 26.09
CA GLU A 316 -39.18 -5.89 24.69
C GLU A 316 -39.42 -7.40 24.48
N GLN A 317 -39.19 -8.20 25.53
CA GLN A 317 -39.41 -9.65 25.52
C GLN A 317 -40.72 -10.01 26.24
N ALA A 318 -41.56 -9.04 26.60
CA ALA A 318 -42.75 -9.21 27.40
C ALA A 318 -42.51 -9.87 28.76
N HIS A 319 -41.30 -9.74 29.28
CA HIS A 319 -40.94 -10.14 30.67
C HIS A 319 -41.34 -9.02 31.63
N TRP A 320 -42.61 -8.72 31.74
CA TRP A 320 -43.16 -7.54 32.41
C TRP A 320 -42.65 -7.39 33.87
N GLN A 321 -42.72 -8.47 34.66
CA GLN A 321 -42.28 -8.43 36.03
C GLN A 321 -40.80 -8.15 36.15
N ALA A 322 -39.95 -8.77 35.34
CA ALA A 322 -38.49 -8.52 35.33
C ALA A 322 -38.17 -7.09 34.91
N GLY A 323 -38.94 -6.56 33.94
CA GLY A 323 -38.87 -5.16 33.53
C GLY A 323 -39.20 -4.18 34.64
N LEU A 324 -40.29 -4.44 35.40
CA LEU A 324 -40.70 -3.66 36.55
C LEU A 324 -39.63 -3.66 37.67
N ASP A 325 -39.03 -4.82 37.94
CA ASP A 325 -37.97 -4.96 38.93
C ASP A 325 -36.72 -4.15 38.52
N ALA A 326 -36.34 -4.19 37.23
CA ALA A 326 -35.25 -3.39 36.69
C ALA A 326 -35.54 -1.89 36.74
N LEU A 327 -36.77 -1.45 36.44
CA LEU A 327 -37.19 -0.04 36.60
C LEU A 327 -37.08 0.45 38.02
N LYS A 328 -37.44 -0.39 39.01
CA LYS A 328 -37.29 -0.09 40.44
C LYS A 328 -35.82 0.13 40.82
N GLN A 329 -34.92 -0.69 40.29
CA GLN A 329 -33.47 -0.49 40.49
C GLN A 329 -32.95 0.77 39.77
N ALA A 330 -33.43 1.02 38.58
CA ALA A 330 -33.07 2.23 37.81
C ALA A 330 -33.48 3.52 38.61
N GLU A 331 -34.66 3.53 39.15
CA GLU A 331 -35.16 4.64 39.97
C GLU A 331 -34.30 4.86 41.24
N ARG A 332 -33.94 3.78 41.92
CA ARG A 332 -33.01 3.84 43.11
C ARG A 332 -31.61 4.35 42.70
N ALA A 333 -31.18 4.02 41.52
CA ALA A 333 -29.90 4.47 40.96
C ALA A 333 -29.97 5.90 40.39
N GLY A 334 -31.09 6.59 40.46
CA GLY A 334 -31.26 7.99 40.07
C GLY A 334 -31.64 8.19 38.61
N ALA A 335 -32.31 7.20 37.96
CA ALA A 335 -32.87 7.39 36.63
C ALA A 335 -33.94 8.48 36.58
N GLU A 336 -34.15 9.05 35.42
CA GLU A 336 -35.15 10.11 35.17
C GLU A 336 -36.57 9.61 35.54
N ARG A 337 -37.13 10.20 36.60
CA ARG A 337 -38.43 9.78 37.19
C ARG A 337 -39.57 9.76 36.18
N ARG A 338 -39.62 10.71 35.23
CA ARG A 338 -40.67 10.80 34.21
C ARG A 338 -40.61 9.58 33.27
N LYS A 339 -39.40 9.21 32.83
CA LYS A 339 -39.21 8.05 31.95
C LYS A 339 -39.51 6.73 32.67
N VAL A 340 -39.02 6.56 33.89
CA VAL A 340 -39.30 5.38 34.71
C VAL A 340 -40.79 5.21 34.93
N ARG A 341 -41.51 6.29 35.28
CA ARG A 341 -42.96 6.24 35.52
C ARG A 341 -43.74 5.83 34.27
N ALA A 342 -43.40 6.39 33.12
CA ALA A 342 -44.06 6.05 31.83
C ALA A 342 -43.88 4.58 31.47
N TRP A 343 -42.66 4.04 31.60
CA TRP A 343 -42.42 2.62 31.31
C TRP A 343 -43.02 1.68 32.34
N ARG A 344 -43.08 2.10 33.60
CA ARG A 344 -43.76 1.33 34.68
C ARG A 344 -45.26 1.20 34.36
N GLN A 345 -45.92 2.32 34.12
CA GLN A 345 -47.36 2.30 33.77
C GLN A 345 -47.63 1.38 32.61
N TRP A 346 -46.89 1.50 31.51
CA TRP A 346 -47.06 0.63 30.37
C TRP A 346 -46.87 -0.86 30.74
N ALA A 347 -45.84 -1.20 31.50
CA ALA A 347 -45.57 -2.58 31.90
C ALA A 347 -46.64 -3.16 32.82
N GLU A 348 -47.19 -2.33 33.75
CA GLU A 348 -48.29 -2.71 34.63
C GLU A 348 -49.59 -2.94 33.89
N ASP A 349 -49.89 -2.11 32.92
CA ASP A 349 -51.08 -2.24 32.06
C ASP A 349 -51.02 -3.54 31.22
N GLU A 350 -49.88 -3.82 30.60
CA GLU A 350 -49.68 -5.07 29.83
C GLU A 350 -49.75 -6.32 30.71
N LEU A 351 -49.16 -6.27 31.89
CA LEU A 351 -49.19 -7.36 32.85
C LEU A 351 -50.61 -7.65 33.35
N SER A 352 -51.42 -6.60 33.59
CA SER A 352 -52.83 -6.79 33.96
C SER A 352 -53.64 -7.41 32.83
N PHE A 353 -53.42 -6.92 31.60
CA PHE A 353 -54.07 -7.47 30.41
C PHE A 353 -53.75 -8.95 30.17
N GLU A 354 -52.47 -9.34 30.35
CA GLU A 354 -52.08 -10.74 30.25
C GLU A 354 -52.80 -11.65 31.29
N ARG A 355 -52.91 -11.17 32.54
CA ARG A 355 -53.62 -11.87 33.61
C ARG A 355 -55.10 -12.07 33.25
N GLU A 356 -55.76 -11.03 32.79
CA GLU A 356 -57.17 -11.10 32.37
C GLU A 356 -57.36 -12.12 31.21
N ARG A 357 -56.46 -12.09 30.22
CA ARG A 357 -56.50 -13.09 29.14
C ARG A 357 -56.25 -14.51 29.61
N GLN A 358 -55.38 -14.73 30.60
CA GLN A 358 -55.16 -16.06 31.16
C GLN A 358 -56.42 -16.56 31.92
N VAL A 359 -57.07 -15.70 32.68
CA VAL A 359 -58.32 -16.03 33.37
C VAL A 359 -59.41 -16.35 32.37
N ALA A 360 -59.58 -15.54 31.30
CA ALA A 360 -60.58 -15.76 30.27
C ALA A 360 -60.35 -17.03 29.43
N ARG A 361 -59.13 -17.57 29.37
CA ARG A 361 -58.82 -18.86 28.72
C ARG A 361 -58.98 -20.08 29.62
N ALA A 362 -58.99 -19.89 30.92
CA ALA A 362 -59.11 -20.96 31.93
C ALA A 362 -60.53 -21.23 32.36
N GLY A 363 -61.47 -20.30 32.12
CA GLY A 363 -62.91 -20.43 32.33
C GLY A 363 -63.64 -20.72 31.03
#